data_296168fa12e20e3e100d09a02ed3c961
#
_entry.id   296168fa12e20e3e100d09a02ed3c961
#
_cell.length_a   1.000
_cell.length_b   1.000
_cell.length_c   1.000
_cell.angle_alpha   90.00
_cell.angle_beta   90.00
_cell.angle_gamma   90.00
#
_symmetry.space_group_name_H-M   'P 1'
#
loop_
_entity.id
_entity.type
_entity.pdbx_description
1 polymer ?
#
loop_
_entity_poly.entity_id
_entity_poly.type
_entity_poly.pdbx_seq_one_letter_code
_entity_poly.pdbx_strand_id
1 'polypeptide(L)'
;MIFREMRKKKQELSRQEIADILHKGTSGVLALLGDNDYPYAVPISYVYDDGKIYFHSAKNGHKIDAIQRTAKASFCVIDKDLVVPEEYTTYFRSVIAFGQIRIIEGDLEKRAAMEKLAIKYAPEDTAANRDDAISRGLKPLCMLEMKIDHITGKEAIGLVKEKEKLNRL
;
A
#
# COMPACT_ATOMS: atom_id res chain seq x y z
N MET A 1 5.79 20.20 -4.91
CA MET A 1 5.41 19.33 -6.06
C MET A 1 3.89 19.39 -6.18
N ILE A 2 3.34 19.59 -7.39
CA ILE A 2 1.88 19.67 -7.60
C ILE A 2 1.43 18.33 -8.17
N PHE A 3 0.61 17.60 -7.42
CA PHE A 3 -0.04 16.39 -7.91
C PHE A 3 -1.32 16.73 -8.67
N ARG A 4 -1.67 15.90 -9.65
CA ARG A 4 -2.87 16.09 -10.44
C ARG A 4 -4.11 15.83 -9.60
N GLU A 5 -5.07 16.74 -9.64
CA GLU A 5 -6.38 16.53 -9.01
C GLU A 5 -7.21 15.45 -9.74
N MET A 6 -8.03 14.76 -8.95
CA MET A 6 -8.95 13.78 -9.52
C MET A 6 -10.05 14.47 -10.35
N ARG A 7 -10.19 14.03 -11.60
CA ARG A 7 -11.20 14.60 -12.54
C ARG A 7 -12.64 14.33 -12.08
N LYS A 8 -12.92 13.14 -11.56
CA LYS A 8 -14.26 12.72 -11.13
C LYS A 8 -14.42 12.86 -9.61
N LYS A 9 -14.53 14.09 -9.13
CA LYS A 9 -14.64 14.44 -7.69
C LYS A 9 -15.72 13.66 -6.93
N LYS A 10 -16.88 13.38 -7.54
CA LYS A 10 -17.97 12.61 -6.90
C LYS A 10 -17.60 11.16 -6.59
N GLN A 11 -16.57 10.64 -7.21
CA GLN A 11 -16.09 9.27 -7.02
C GLN A 11 -14.88 9.20 -6.06
N GLU A 12 -14.47 10.33 -5.51
CA GLU A 12 -13.33 10.42 -4.59
C GLU A 12 -13.74 9.90 -3.21
N LEU A 13 -12.88 9.04 -2.65
CA LEU A 13 -13.05 8.53 -1.30
C LEU A 13 -12.59 9.56 -0.27
N SER A 14 -13.23 9.56 0.88
CA SER A 14 -12.79 10.34 2.04
C SER A 14 -11.45 9.82 2.58
N ARG A 15 -10.77 10.65 3.36
CA ARG A 15 -9.51 10.24 4.02
C ARG A 15 -9.69 9.02 4.93
N GLN A 16 -10.83 8.92 5.62
CA GLN A 16 -11.12 7.79 6.48
C GLN A 16 -11.29 6.50 5.67
N GLU A 17 -12.06 6.52 4.58
CA GLU A 17 -12.24 5.37 3.71
C GLU A 17 -10.92 4.90 3.10
N ILE A 18 -10.04 5.83 2.70
CA ILE A 18 -8.70 5.52 2.20
C ILE A 18 -7.88 4.82 3.29
N ALA A 19 -7.88 5.34 4.53
CA ALA A 19 -7.17 4.73 5.65
C ALA A 19 -7.70 3.32 5.96
N ASP A 20 -9.02 3.15 5.99
CA ASP A 20 -9.66 1.85 6.23
C ASP A 20 -9.26 0.80 5.18
N ILE A 21 -9.23 1.19 3.90
CA ILE A 21 -8.76 0.33 2.80
C ILE A 21 -7.30 -0.07 3.00
N LEU A 22 -6.43 0.88 3.34
CA LEU A 22 -5.02 0.61 3.55
C LEU A 22 -4.75 -0.27 4.78
N HIS A 23 -5.52 -0.10 5.85
CA HIS A 23 -5.42 -0.95 7.04
C HIS A 23 -5.92 -2.37 6.77
N LYS A 24 -7.04 -2.52 6.05
CA LYS A 24 -7.66 -3.79 5.76
C LYS A 24 -6.90 -4.60 4.70
N GLY A 25 -6.41 -3.93 3.65
CA GLY A 25 -5.74 -4.59 2.53
C GLY A 25 -4.45 -5.28 2.94
N THR A 26 -4.20 -6.47 2.40
CA THR A 26 -3.02 -7.30 2.72
C THR A 26 -1.94 -7.24 1.64
N SER A 27 -2.31 -6.85 0.41
CA SER A 27 -1.40 -6.74 -0.72
C SER A 27 -1.75 -5.55 -1.60
N GLY A 28 -0.79 -5.10 -2.35
CA GLY A 28 -0.94 -4.07 -3.36
C GLY A 28 0.17 -4.18 -4.40
N VAL A 29 0.20 -3.23 -5.32
CA VAL A 29 1.20 -3.18 -6.39
C VAL A 29 2.10 -1.96 -6.15
N LEU A 30 3.38 -2.22 -5.90
CA LEU A 30 4.43 -1.20 -5.81
C LEU A 30 4.97 -0.95 -7.22
N ALA A 31 4.87 0.28 -7.70
CA ALA A 31 5.40 0.71 -8.98
C ALA A 31 6.63 1.60 -8.78
N LEU A 32 7.71 1.21 -9.46
CA LEU A 32 9.03 1.81 -9.43
C LEU A 32 9.49 2.13 -10.85
N LEU A 33 10.55 2.90 -10.99
CA LEU A 33 11.25 3.07 -12.26
C LEU A 33 12.27 1.93 -12.42
N GLY A 34 11.96 0.98 -13.29
CA GLY A 34 12.80 -0.18 -13.57
C GLY A 34 13.93 0.10 -14.55
N ASP A 35 14.55 -0.96 -15.07
CA ASP A 35 15.64 -0.87 -16.04
C ASP A 35 15.16 -0.29 -17.37
N ASN A 36 16.02 0.48 -18.04
CA ASN A 36 15.71 1.19 -19.29
C ASN A 36 14.44 2.07 -19.19
N ASP A 37 14.20 2.63 -18.02
CA ASP A 37 13.06 3.50 -17.71
C ASP A 37 11.68 2.83 -17.84
N TYR A 38 11.62 1.49 -17.91
CA TYR A 38 10.34 0.80 -17.88
C TYR A 38 9.67 0.92 -16.51
N PRO A 39 8.37 1.25 -16.47
CA PRO A 39 7.59 1.13 -15.23
C PRO A 39 7.62 -0.31 -14.73
N TYR A 40 8.16 -0.51 -13.53
CA TYR A 40 8.24 -1.82 -12.89
C TYR A 40 7.19 -1.93 -11.80
N ALA A 41 6.18 -2.77 -12.00
CA ALA A 41 5.06 -2.99 -11.10
C ALA A 41 5.18 -4.37 -10.45
N VAL A 42 5.27 -4.42 -9.12
CA VAL A 42 5.45 -5.66 -8.36
C VAL A 42 4.39 -5.82 -7.28
N PRO A 43 3.61 -6.92 -7.29
CA PRO A 43 2.72 -7.27 -6.18
C PRO A 43 3.52 -7.52 -4.91
N ILE A 44 3.07 -6.96 -3.80
CA ILE A 44 3.79 -7.06 -2.52
C ILE A 44 2.85 -6.90 -1.33
N SER A 45 3.10 -7.65 -0.27
CA SER A 45 2.45 -7.48 1.03
C SER A 45 2.97 -6.24 1.74
N TYR A 46 2.12 -5.57 2.51
CA TYR A 46 2.45 -4.30 3.14
C TYR A 46 1.75 -4.09 4.48
N VAL A 47 2.24 -3.12 5.24
CA VAL A 47 1.50 -2.52 6.34
C VAL A 47 1.50 -1.00 6.19
N TYR A 48 0.32 -0.40 6.40
CA TYR A 48 0.14 1.04 6.48
C TYR A 48 0.15 1.50 7.94
N ASP A 49 0.85 2.57 8.24
CA ASP A 49 0.90 3.19 9.55
C ASP A 49 1.25 4.67 9.42
N ASP A 50 0.35 5.53 9.88
CA ASP A 50 0.51 6.98 9.99
C ASP A 50 1.20 7.66 8.79
N GLY A 51 0.63 7.51 7.60
CA GLY A 51 1.12 8.13 6.36
C GLY A 51 2.36 7.46 5.76
N LYS A 52 2.74 6.30 6.25
CA LYS A 52 3.84 5.47 5.75
C LYS A 52 3.36 4.08 5.38
N ILE A 53 4.01 3.50 4.40
CA ILE A 53 3.79 2.11 3.99
C ILE A 53 5.12 1.37 4.14
N TYR A 54 5.07 0.22 4.79
CA TYR A 54 6.23 -0.62 5.02
C TYR A 54 6.12 -1.93 4.27
N PHE A 55 7.25 -2.38 3.75
CA PHE A 55 7.36 -3.64 3.01
C PHE A 55 8.59 -4.40 3.47
N HIS A 56 8.55 -5.74 3.35
CA HIS A 56 9.75 -6.55 3.45
C HIS A 56 10.21 -7.02 2.06
N SER A 57 11.50 -7.25 1.90
CA SER A 57 12.11 -7.70 0.66
C SER A 57 13.38 -8.50 0.92
N ALA A 58 13.86 -9.22 -0.09
CA ALA A 58 15.24 -9.65 -0.14
C ALA A 58 16.17 -8.41 -0.22
N LYS A 59 17.44 -8.58 0.18
CA LYS A 59 18.44 -7.51 0.18
C LYS A 59 18.92 -7.10 -1.21
N ASN A 60 18.70 -7.92 -2.22
CA ASN A 60 19.17 -7.75 -3.58
C ASN A 60 18.03 -7.95 -4.57
N GLY A 61 18.23 -7.50 -5.81
CA GLY A 61 17.35 -7.73 -6.94
C GLY A 61 16.70 -6.44 -7.46
N HIS A 62 16.03 -6.55 -8.59
CA HIS A 62 15.55 -5.44 -9.41
C HIS A 62 14.83 -4.33 -8.61
N LYS A 63 14.01 -4.71 -7.61
CA LYS A 63 13.33 -3.76 -6.74
C LYS A 63 14.30 -2.90 -5.93
N ILE A 64 15.33 -3.51 -5.35
CA ILE A 64 16.34 -2.81 -4.54
C ILE A 64 17.18 -1.88 -5.44
N ASP A 65 17.61 -2.37 -6.61
CA ASP A 65 18.37 -1.59 -7.58
C ASP A 65 17.57 -0.37 -8.08
N ALA A 66 16.27 -0.55 -8.34
CA ALA A 66 15.37 0.52 -8.73
C ALA A 66 15.23 1.59 -7.64
N ILE A 67 15.07 1.20 -6.36
CA ILE A 67 14.96 2.11 -5.22
C ILE A 67 16.26 2.88 -4.98
N GLN A 68 17.40 2.26 -5.17
CA GLN A 68 18.70 2.92 -5.05
C GLN A 68 18.92 4.00 -6.14
N ARG A 69 18.33 3.81 -7.32
CA ARG A 69 18.42 4.80 -8.42
C ARG A 69 17.45 5.97 -8.22
N THR A 70 16.24 5.73 -7.75
CA THR A 70 15.24 6.78 -7.52
C THR A 70 14.30 6.40 -6.39
N ALA A 71 14.10 7.36 -5.48
CA ALA A 71 13.19 7.21 -4.35
C ALA A 71 11.71 7.35 -4.72
N LYS A 72 11.38 7.84 -5.92
CA LYS A 72 9.98 8.05 -6.30
C LYS A 72 9.28 6.73 -6.57
N ALA A 73 8.14 6.55 -5.92
CA ALA A 73 7.32 5.36 -6.06
C ALA A 73 5.84 5.70 -6.06
N SER A 74 5.04 4.79 -6.59
CA SER A 74 3.59 4.77 -6.33
C SER A 74 3.17 3.38 -5.86
N PHE A 75 2.09 3.35 -5.07
CA PHE A 75 1.54 2.11 -4.53
C PHE A 75 0.03 2.08 -4.75
N CYS A 76 -0.46 1.00 -5.34
CA CYS A 76 -1.88 0.80 -5.65
C CYS A 76 -2.45 -0.35 -4.84
N VAL A 77 -3.59 -0.10 -4.17
CA VAL A 77 -4.38 -1.14 -3.49
C VAL A 77 -5.75 -1.20 -4.14
N ILE A 78 -6.17 -2.40 -4.54
CA ILE A 78 -7.51 -2.69 -5.05
C ILE A 78 -8.32 -3.28 -3.91
N ASP A 79 -9.32 -2.54 -3.43
CA ASP A 79 -10.23 -2.99 -2.36
C ASP A 79 -11.41 -3.76 -2.91
N LYS A 80 -11.93 -3.35 -4.07
CA LYS A 80 -13.06 -3.99 -4.73
C LYS A 80 -12.85 -4.04 -6.25
N ASP A 81 -13.19 -5.19 -6.82
CA ASP A 81 -13.23 -5.43 -8.27
C ASP A 81 -14.36 -6.44 -8.55
N LEU A 82 -15.58 -5.91 -8.72
CA LEU A 82 -16.78 -6.71 -8.95
C LEU A 82 -17.37 -6.37 -10.31
N VAL A 83 -17.28 -7.31 -11.24
CA VAL A 83 -17.95 -7.20 -12.55
C VAL A 83 -19.46 -7.43 -12.37
N VAL A 84 -20.27 -6.52 -12.91
CA VAL A 84 -21.74 -6.59 -12.93
C VAL A 84 -22.17 -6.67 -14.39
N PRO A 85 -22.30 -7.88 -14.96
CA PRO A 85 -22.55 -8.07 -16.40
C PRO A 85 -23.86 -7.43 -16.88
N GLU A 86 -24.90 -7.46 -16.04
CA GLU A 86 -26.23 -6.94 -16.36
C GLU A 86 -26.22 -5.42 -16.55
N GLU A 87 -25.26 -4.73 -15.93
CA GLU A 87 -25.09 -3.29 -16.01
C GLU A 87 -23.93 -2.88 -16.94
N TYR A 88 -23.26 -3.84 -17.57
CA TYR A 88 -22.05 -3.61 -18.38
C TYR A 88 -21.02 -2.73 -17.67
N THR A 89 -20.79 -2.98 -16.37
CA THR A 89 -19.91 -2.16 -15.54
C THR A 89 -19.12 -2.98 -14.54
N THR A 90 -18.15 -2.34 -13.91
CA THR A 90 -17.38 -2.90 -12.77
C THR A 90 -17.53 -1.98 -11.56
N TYR A 91 -17.96 -2.54 -10.45
CA TYR A 91 -17.99 -1.88 -9.17
C TYR A 91 -16.60 -2.00 -8.52
N PHE A 92 -15.75 -1.03 -8.80
CA PHE A 92 -14.38 -0.99 -8.31
C PHE A 92 -14.23 0.00 -7.15
N ARG A 93 -13.23 -0.27 -6.31
CA ARG A 93 -12.71 0.66 -5.30
C ARG A 93 -11.22 0.44 -5.16
N SER A 94 -10.44 1.52 -5.24
CA SER A 94 -8.99 1.46 -5.18
C SER A 94 -8.39 2.71 -4.56
N VAL A 95 -7.15 2.57 -4.06
CA VAL A 95 -6.34 3.65 -3.52
C VAL A 95 -5.02 3.68 -4.27
N ILE A 96 -4.55 4.89 -4.62
CA ILE A 96 -3.22 5.13 -5.18
C ILE A 96 -2.49 6.13 -4.31
N ALA A 97 -1.34 5.73 -3.78
CA ALA A 97 -0.42 6.59 -3.06
C ALA A 97 0.80 6.90 -3.92
N PHE A 98 1.29 8.13 -3.86
CA PHE A 98 2.56 8.57 -4.41
C PHE A 98 3.46 9.00 -3.26
N GLY A 99 4.75 8.71 -3.35
CA GLY A 99 5.66 9.06 -2.28
C GLY A 99 7.11 8.72 -2.58
N GLN A 100 7.91 8.75 -1.52
CA GLN A 100 9.31 8.45 -1.57
C GLN A 100 9.60 7.19 -0.77
N ILE A 101 10.24 6.22 -1.41
CA ILE A 101 10.61 4.95 -0.82
C ILE A 101 12.10 4.92 -0.52
N ARG A 102 12.46 4.31 0.61
CA ARG A 102 13.85 4.10 1.04
C ARG A 102 14.05 2.72 1.64
N ILE A 103 15.28 2.30 1.67
CA ILE A 103 15.73 1.15 2.46
C ILE A 103 15.93 1.61 3.91
N ILE A 104 15.41 0.85 4.87
CA ILE A 104 15.65 1.09 6.29
C ILE A 104 16.98 0.46 6.67
N GLU A 105 17.95 1.28 7.07
CA GLU A 105 19.31 0.85 7.41
C GLU A 105 19.48 0.53 8.90
N GLY A 106 18.86 1.30 9.78
CA GLY A 106 19.00 1.18 11.23
C GLY A 106 18.29 -0.05 11.80
N ASP A 107 18.97 -0.87 12.58
CA ASP A 107 18.43 -2.12 13.15
C ASP A 107 17.19 -1.90 14.02
N LEU A 108 17.16 -0.84 14.83
CA LEU A 108 16.00 -0.51 15.67
C LEU A 108 14.77 -0.13 14.82
N GLU A 109 14.97 0.72 13.81
CA GLU A 109 13.90 1.12 12.92
C GLU A 109 13.39 -0.07 12.08
N LYS A 110 14.31 -0.88 11.58
CA LYS A 110 14.03 -2.11 10.85
C LYS A 110 13.21 -3.08 11.69
N ARG A 111 13.60 -3.30 12.96
CA ARG A 111 12.86 -4.14 13.89
C ARG A 111 11.45 -3.63 14.11
N ALA A 112 11.26 -2.33 14.36
CA ALA A 112 9.95 -1.72 14.54
C ALA A 112 9.06 -1.88 13.30
N ALA A 113 9.62 -1.75 12.09
CA ALA A 113 8.89 -1.97 10.84
C ALA A 113 8.50 -3.45 10.66
N MET A 114 9.38 -4.40 11.02
CA MET A 114 9.07 -5.83 11.01
C MET A 114 7.96 -6.18 12.00
N GLU A 115 7.96 -5.57 13.18
CA GLU A 115 6.92 -5.78 14.19
C GLU A 115 5.53 -5.34 13.69
N LYS A 116 5.43 -4.19 13.00
CA LYS A 116 4.19 -3.74 12.37
C LYS A 116 3.63 -4.75 11.36
N LEU A 117 4.49 -5.31 10.51
CA LEU A 117 4.11 -6.37 9.58
C LEU A 117 3.67 -7.64 10.33
N ALA A 118 4.44 -8.07 11.31
CA ALA A 118 4.13 -9.28 12.09
C ALA A 118 2.78 -9.17 12.81
N ILE A 119 2.48 -8.04 13.44
CA ILE A 119 1.19 -7.79 14.09
C ILE A 119 0.04 -7.85 13.07
N LYS A 120 0.21 -7.25 11.90
CA LYS A 120 -0.84 -7.25 10.86
C LYS A 120 -1.14 -8.65 10.32
N TYR A 121 -0.10 -9.46 10.07
CA TYR A 121 -0.25 -10.76 9.39
C TYR A 121 -0.41 -11.94 10.34
N ALA A 122 -0.05 -11.77 11.61
CA ALA A 122 -0.22 -12.78 12.66
C ALA A 122 -0.70 -12.12 13.96
N PRO A 123 -1.92 -11.53 13.97
CA PRO A 123 -2.42 -10.76 15.12
C PRO A 123 -2.58 -11.62 16.38
N GLU A 124 -2.88 -12.91 16.23
CA GLU A 124 -3.08 -13.86 17.34
C GLU A 124 -1.76 -14.48 17.86
N ASP A 125 -0.61 -14.13 17.25
CA ASP A 125 0.66 -14.71 17.69
C ASP A 125 1.14 -14.07 19.01
N THR A 126 1.84 -14.89 19.82
CA THR A 126 2.37 -14.40 21.09
C THR A 126 3.53 -13.40 20.88
N ALA A 127 3.73 -12.54 21.87
CA ALA A 127 4.85 -11.60 21.83
C ALA A 127 6.20 -12.32 21.75
N ALA A 128 6.35 -13.45 22.46
CA ALA A 128 7.58 -14.25 22.45
C ALA A 128 7.87 -14.87 21.07
N ASN A 129 6.88 -15.50 20.44
CA ASN A 129 7.02 -16.07 19.10
C ASN A 129 7.33 -15.02 18.06
N ARG A 130 6.65 -13.87 18.15
CA ARG A 130 6.87 -12.71 17.26
C ARG A 130 8.30 -12.18 17.39
N ASP A 131 8.78 -12.01 18.62
CA ASP A 131 10.14 -11.55 18.90
C ASP A 131 11.21 -12.48 18.32
N ASP A 132 11.04 -13.79 18.49
CA ASP A 132 11.92 -14.81 17.93
C ASP A 132 11.89 -14.80 16.38
N ALA A 133 10.71 -14.72 15.78
CA ALA A 133 10.57 -14.65 14.32
C ALA A 133 11.23 -13.38 13.74
N ILE A 134 11.03 -12.22 14.37
CA ILE A 134 11.67 -10.96 13.97
C ILE A 134 13.19 -11.08 14.10
N SER A 135 13.70 -11.64 15.21
CA SER A 135 15.13 -11.79 15.44
C SER A 135 15.81 -12.67 14.38
N ARG A 136 15.15 -13.75 13.94
CA ARG A 136 15.61 -14.59 12.83
C ARG A 136 15.58 -13.86 11.48
N GLY A 137 14.56 -13.02 11.25
CA GLY A 137 14.36 -12.27 10.00
C GLY A 137 15.25 -11.03 9.87
N LEU A 138 15.79 -10.50 10.97
CA LEU A 138 16.47 -9.21 10.98
C LEU A 138 17.70 -9.17 10.07
N LYS A 139 18.49 -10.25 10.02
CA LYS A 139 19.69 -10.31 9.18
C LYS A 139 19.40 -10.57 7.70
N PRO A 140 18.56 -11.56 7.31
CA PRO A 140 18.39 -11.90 5.91
C PRO A 140 17.45 -10.93 5.14
N LEU A 141 16.51 -10.29 5.82
CA LEU A 141 15.51 -9.43 5.18
C LEU A 141 15.99 -7.98 5.05
N CYS A 142 15.43 -7.30 4.08
CA CYS A 142 15.47 -5.86 3.89
C CYS A 142 14.08 -5.28 4.20
N MET A 143 14.02 -4.17 4.91
CA MET A 143 12.78 -3.43 5.14
C MET A 143 12.80 -2.14 4.34
N LEU A 144 11.66 -1.85 3.73
CA LEU A 144 11.43 -0.65 2.93
C LEU A 144 10.37 0.20 3.60
N GLU A 145 10.56 1.51 3.58
CA GLU A 145 9.57 2.51 4.02
C GLU A 145 9.23 3.43 2.85
N MET A 146 7.96 3.57 2.55
CA MET A 146 7.45 4.58 1.61
C MET A 146 6.70 5.65 2.40
N LYS A 147 7.25 6.86 2.46
CA LYS A 147 6.56 8.04 2.99
C LYS A 147 5.61 8.59 1.93
N ILE A 148 4.33 8.73 2.27
CA ILE A 148 3.30 9.20 1.34
C ILE A 148 3.38 10.71 1.22
N ASP A 149 3.53 11.21 -0.02
CA ASP A 149 3.48 12.63 -0.37
C ASP A 149 2.08 13.04 -0.83
N HIS A 150 1.35 12.11 -1.48
CA HIS A 150 0.01 12.33 -2.00
C HIS A 150 -0.75 11.01 -2.09
N ILE A 151 -2.04 11.03 -1.79
CA ILE A 151 -2.89 9.85 -1.85
C ILE A 151 -4.28 10.20 -2.36
N THR A 152 -4.84 9.33 -3.19
CA THR A 152 -6.21 9.42 -3.67
C THR A 152 -6.88 8.06 -3.62
N GLY A 153 -8.15 8.05 -3.26
CA GLY A 153 -9.00 6.87 -3.36
C GLY A 153 -10.15 7.14 -4.33
N LYS A 154 -10.55 6.11 -5.06
CA LYS A 154 -11.62 6.22 -6.05
C LYS A 154 -12.53 5.01 -6.01
N GLU A 155 -13.83 5.26 -6.18
CA GLU A 155 -14.82 4.18 -6.34
C GLU A 155 -15.72 4.39 -7.58
N ALA A 156 -16.38 3.31 -7.99
CA ALA A 156 -17.35 3.33 -9.07
C ALA A 156 -18.57 4.18 -8.70
N ILE A 157 -19.16 4.84 -9.70
CA ILE A 157 -20.34 5.72 -9.47
C ILE A 157 -21.54 4.95 -8.91
N GLY A 158 -21.66 3.64 -9.21
CA GLY A 158 -22.69 2.78 -8.62
C GLY A 158 -22.58 2.70 -7.10
N LEU A 159 -21.37 2.52 -6.57
CA LEU A 159 -21.13 2.50 -5.11
C LEU A 159 -21.44 3.85 -4.44
N VAL A 160 -21.15 4.96 -5.10
CA VAL A 160 -21.53 6.30 -4.61
C VAL A 160 -23.05 6.40 -4.45
N LYS A 161 -23.81 5.98 -5.48
CA LYS A 161 -25.28 6.00 -5.46
C LYS A 161 -25.86 5.08 -4.37
N GLU A 162 -25.26 3.92 -4.14
CA GLU A 162 -25.65 3.01 -3.04
C GLU A 162 -25.48 3.68 -1.67
N LYS A 163 -24.34 4.32 -1.42
CA LYS A 163 -24.09 5.08 -0.18
C LYS A 163 -25.09 6.22 0.01
N GLU A 164 -25.39 6.99 -1.05
CA GLU A 164 -26.36 8.08 -0.99
C GLU A 164 -27.78 7.60 -0.64
N LYS A 165 -28.18 6.41 -1.11
CA LYS A 165 -29.45 5.79 -0.76
C LYS A 165 -29.50 5.38 0.70
N LEU A 166 -28.44 4.74 1.22
CA LEU A 166 -28.34 4.32 2.63
C LEU A 166 -28.37 5.49 3.60
N ASN A 167 -27.76 6.62 3.26
CA ASN A 167 -27.72 7.81 4.09
C ASN A 167 -29.05 8.61 4.13
N ARG A 168 -30.04 8.24 3.30
CA ARG A 168 -31.39 8.85 3.27
C ARG A 168 -32.44 8.06 4.05
N LEU A 169 -32.06 6.89 4.55
CA LEU A 169 -32.90 6.04 5.40
C LEU A 169 -32.62 6.28 6.88
#